data_cfd16e0df5171bcf454a5a08e99bf0d3
#
_entry.id   cfd16e0df5171bcf454a5a08e99bf0d3
#
_cell.length_a   1.000
_cell.length_b   1.000
_cell.length_c   1.000
_cell.angle_alpha   90.00
_cell.angle_beta   90.00
_cell.angle_gamma   90.00
#
_symmetry.space_group_name_H-M   'P 1'
#
loop_
_entity.id
_entity.type
_entity.pdbx_description
1 polymer ?
#
loop_
_entity_poly.entity_id
_entity_poly.type
_entity_poly.pdbx_seq_one_letter_code
_entity_poly.pdbx_strand_id
1 'polypeptide(L)'
;KEKREKVLKAAKEMGYVQNPVAMALQQNKTKQLLFFCEDLTSTYYNQMYHGMVRAAKERGYHVLTVMDENDFEMVKETITDGILFPNEMVAEAYAASVGRNYNLPAVTACFNPGMSFSKAMPAVTIDNEEVINKAIDYLIGLGHKKIGMTLPFSYGYVDLRFRYWEERMKQEIGIGYEKYIIDVQDRVKRRSNTRGIKIPCPQESGDFLCYDWFYIGKEVAEFYVSMRYKPTVILCFNDDIAFGTIEYLKKLGIRVPDDVSVMGIDGLFTRDKYTPKLTTVNMYPELQGAKCAEILIDILNGFKYKYIYKFKVSILEGESVKKL
;
A
#
# COMPACT_ATOMS: atom_id res chain seq x y z
N LYS A 1 -26.04 39.84 11.15
CA LYS A 1 -26.08 38.54 11.79
C LYS A 1 -27.52 38.00 11.91
N GLU A 2 -28.43 38.76 12.52
CA GLU A 2 -29.81 38.35 12.78
C GLU A 2 -30.64 37.94 11.54
N LYS A 3 -30.51 38.68 10.41
CA LYS A 3 -31.15 38.31 9.13
C LYS A 3 -30.67 36.97 8.58
N ARG A 4 -29.35 36.68 8.69
CA ARG A 4 -28.77 35.42 8.23
C ARG A 4 -29.27 34.22 9.05
N GLU A 5 -29.39 34.40 10.39
CA GLU A 5 -29.91 33.35 11.28
C GLU A 5 -31.40 33.06 11.02
N LYS A 6 -32.21 34.08 10.77
CA LYS A 6 -33.63 33.89 10.37
C LYS A 6 -33.77 33.13 9.06
N VAL A 7 -32.95 33.43 8.05
CA VAL A 7 -32.98 32.75 6.76
C VAL A 7 -32.54 31.29 6.92
N LEU A 8 -31.46 31.03 7.67
CA LEU A 8 -30.97 29.65 7.91
C LEU A 8 -31.99 28.83 8.69
N LYS A 9 -32.70 29.43 9.65
CA LYS A 9 -33.76 28.78 10.41
C LYS A 9 -34.92 28.41 9.51
N ALA A 10 -35.41 29.35 8.71
CA ALA A 10 -36.50 29.11 7.76
C ALA A 10 -36.13 28.06 6.70
N ALA A 11 -34.90 28.09 6.16
CA ALA A 11 -34.41 27.08 5.23
C ALA A 11 -34.41 25.69 5.85
N LYS A 12 -33.97 25.57 7.10
CA LYS A 12 -33.98 24.31 7.85
C LYS A 12 -35.40 23.78 8.12
N GLU A 13 -36.32 24.68 8.49
CA GLU A 13 -37.72 24.35 8.74
C GLU A 13 -38.45 23.90 7.47
N MET A 14 -38.07 24.46 6.30
CA MET A 14 -38.60 24.06 5.00
C MET A 14 -37.91 22.84 4.37
N GLY A 15 -36.92 22.26 5.03
CA GLY A 15 -36.12 21.17 4.47
C GLY A 15 -35.31 21.56 3.23
N TYR A 16 -35.04 22.88 3.07
CA TYR A 16 -34.28 23.36 1.91
C TYR A 16 -32.81 22.91 2.01
N VAL A 17 -32.37 22.15 1.01
CA VAL A 17 -30.98 21.78 0.82
C VAL A 17 -30.42 22.59 -0.33
N GLN A 18 -29.35 23.33 -0.07
CA GLN A 18 -28.67 24.09 -1.12
C GLN A 18 -28.14 23.11 -2.18
N ASN A 19 -28.33 23.48 -3.45
CA ASN A 19 -27.79 22.69 -4.55
C ASN A 19 -26.25 22.71 -4.48
N PRO A 20 -25.59 21.54 -4.28
CA PRO A 20 -24.13 21.47 -4.13
C PRO A 20 -23.38 21.97 -5.38
N VAL A 21 -23.94 21.78 -6.58
CA VAL A 21 -23.35 22.27 -7.83
C VAL A 21 -23.37 23.80 -7.88
N ALA A 22 -24.48 24.42 -7.48
CA ALA A 22 -24.56 25.88 -7.42
C ALA A 22 -23.58 26.46 -6.39
N MET A 23 -23.41 25.78 -5.25
CA MET A 23 -22.41 26.17 -4.24
C MET A 23 -21.00 26.03 -4.78
N ALA A 24 -20.68 24.94 -5.43
CA ALA A 24 -19.37 24.67 -6.02
C ALA A 24 -19.00 25.77 -7.05
N LEU A 25 -19.93 26.13 -7.92
CA LEU A 25 -19.75 27.22 -8.88
C LEU A 25 -19.54 28.58 -8.21
N GLN A 26 -20.33 28.89 -7.16
CA GLN A 26 -20.20 30.14 -6.42
C GLN A 26 -18.88 30.25 -5.64
N GLN A 27 -18.38 29.14 -5.09
CA GLN A 27 -17.20 29.10 -4.26
C GLN A 27 -15.92 28.75 -5.06
N ASN A 28 -16.07 28.35 -6.31
CA ASN A 28 -15.01 27.76 -7.15
C ASN A 28 -14.29 26.61 -6.44
N LYS A 29 -15.05 25.84 -5.64
CA LYS A 29 -14.57 24.66 -4.88
C LYS A 29 -15.70 23.64 -4.74
N THR A 30 -15.38 22.39 -5.08
CA THR A 30 -16.34 21.27 -4.98
C THR A 30 -16.29 20.59 -3.63
N LYS A 31 -15.18 20.73 -2.92
CA LYS A 31 -14.88 19.96 -1.71
C LYS A 31 -14.80 18.44 -1.94
N GLN A 32 -14.50 18.04 -3.18
CA GLN A 32 -14.35 16.65 -3.58
C GLN A 32 -12.90 16.38 -4.00
N LEU A 33 -12.34 15.26 -3.55
CA LEU A 33 -11.03 14.74 -3.93
C LEU A 33 -11.24 13.38 -4.58
N LEU A 34 -10.52 13.09 -5.67
CA LEU A 34 -10.53 11.77 -6.30
C LEU A 34 -9.39 10.93 -5.77
N PHE A 35 -9.64 9.67 -5.44
CA PHE A 35 -8.64 8.67 -5.13
C PHE A 35 -8.68 7.57 -6.18
N PHE A 36 -7.63 7.48 -6.98
CA PHE A 36 -7.47 6.40 -7.95
C PHE A 36 -6.91 5.17 -7.26
N CYS A 37 -7.69 4.09 -7.17
CA CYS A 37 -7.27 2.83 -6.56
C CYS A 37 -8.05 1.68 -7.17
N GLU A 38 -7.39 0.85 -7.95
CA GLU A 38 -7.98 -0.31 -8.59
C GLU A 38 -8.37 -1.43 -7.62
N ASP A 39 -7.60 -1.56 -6.53
CA ASP A 39 -7.74 -2.68 -5.58
C ASP A 39 -8.04 -2.22 -4.15
N LEU A 40 -9.31 -1.92 -3.89
CA LEU A 40 -9.80 -1.71 -2.51
C LEU A 40 -9.97 -3.01 -1.73
N THR A 41 -9.76 -4.19 -2.34
CA THR A 41 -9.71 -5.47 -1.62
C THR A 41 -8.39 -5.64 -0.89
N SER A 42 -7.33 -4.97 -1.36
CA SER A 42 -6.07 -4.85 -0.63
C SER A 42 -6.29 -4.17 0.72
N THR A 43 -6.00 -4.89 1.80
CA THR A 43 -6.13 -4.37 3.16
C THR A 43 -5.26 -3.12 3.37
N TYR A 44 -4.11 -3.05 2.71
CA TYR A 44 -3.21 -1.90 2.75
C TYR A 44 -3.86 -0.64 2.18
N TYR A 45 -4.36 -0.71 0.94
CA TYR A 45 -5.01 0.43 0.28
C TYR A 45 -6.33 0.80 0.93
N ASN A 46 -7.06 -0.18 1.46
CA ASN A 46 -8.26 0.07 2.24
C ASN A 46 -7.96 0.89 3.50
N GLN A 47 -6.93 0.52 4.27
CA GLN A 47 -6.52 1.32 5.44
C GLN A 47 -6.04 2.73 5.04
N MET A 48 -5.30 2.85 3.94
CA MET A 48 -4.87 4.15 3.41
C MET A 48 -6.08 5.01 3.07
N TYR A 49 -7.06 4.46 2.37
CA TYR A 49 -8.32 5.14 2.05
C TYR A 49 -9.07 5.62 3.30
N HIS A 50 -9.16 4.79 4.33
CA HIS A 50 -9.76 5.20 5.62
C HIS A 50 -9.05 6.42 6.21
N GLY A 51 -7.73 6.46 6.18
CA GLY A 51 -6.95 7.62 6.61
C GLY A 51 -7.27 8.86 5.81
N MET A 52 -7.32 8.74 4.47
CA MET A 52 -7.67 9.85 3.57
C MET A 52 -9.06 10.40 3.87
N VAL A 53 -10.06 9.52 3.98
CA VAL A 53 -11.46 9.92 4.25
C VAL A 53 -11.58 10.64 5.59
N ARG A 54 -10.93 10.13 6.64
CA ARG A 54 -10.97 10.76 7.97
C ARG A 54 -10.36 12.17 7.93
N ALA A 55 -9.15 12.30 7.40
CA ALA A 55 -8.46 13.59 7.33
C ALA A 55 -9.20 14.61 6.44
N ALA A 56 -9.75 14.14 5.31
CA ALA A 56 -10.54 14.99 4.42
C ALA A 56 -11.84 15.49 5.10
N LYS A 57 -12.56 14.60 5.78
CA LYS A 57 -13.80 14.91 6.49
C LYS A 57 -13.60 15.96 7.57
N GLU A 58 -12.51 15.88 8.36
CA GLU A 58 -12.18 16.87 9.39
C GLU A 58 -11.99 18.28 8.84
N ARG A 59 -11.64 18.40 7.55
CA ARG A 59 -11.45 19.64 6.83
C ARG A 59 -12.58 20.01 5.87
N GLY A 60 -13.70 19.27 5.92
CA GLY A 60 -14.91 19.52 5.13
C GLY A 60 -14.78 19.12 3.66
N TYR A 61 -13.92 18.12 3.36
CA TYR A 61 -13.78 17.51 2.03
C TYR A 61 -14.33 16.08 2.05
N HIS A 62 -14.68 15.57 0.86
CA HIS A 62 -15.10 14.20 0.61
C HIS A 62 -14.11 13.53 -0.34
N VAL A 63 -13.84 12.25 -0.14
CA VAL A 63 -13.01 11.44 -1.04
C VAL A 63 -13.90 10.50 -1.83
N LEU A 64 -13.84 10.61 -3.15
CA LEU A 64 -14.49 9.71 -4.10
C LEU A 64 -13.43 8.76 -4.67
N THR A 65 -13.77 7.48 -4.81
CA THR A 65 -12.84 6.48 -5.34
C THR A 65 -13.14 6.20 -6.80
N VAL A 66 -12.09 6.18 -7.61
CA VAL A 66 -12.09 5.71 -9.00
C VAL A 66 -11.45 4.33 -9.01
N MET A 67 -12.24 3.31 -9.40
CA MET A 67 -11.81 1.91 -9.36
C MET A 67 -11.08 1.46 -10.64
N ASP A 68 -11.08 2.27 -11.68
CA ASP A 68 -10.29 2.06 -12.87
C ASP A 68 -9.12 3.04 -12.89
N GLU A 69 -7.92 2.54 -12.64
CA GLU A 69 -6.72 3.38 -12.60
C GLU A 69 -6.27 3.87 -13.98
N ASN A 70 -6.81 3.31 -15.05
CA ASN A 70 -6.52 3.73 -16.42
C ASN A 70 -7.56 4.72 -16.96
N ASP A 71 -8.70 4.89 -16.29
CA ASP A 71 -9.73 5.86 -16.69
C ASP A 71 -9.38 7.28 -16.21
N PHE A 72 -8.23 7.78 -16.65
CA PHE A 72 -7.82 9.15 -16.35
C PHE A 72 -8.64 10.20 -17.11
N GLU A 73 -9.36 9.82 -18.18
CA GLU A 73 -10.29 10.72 -18.88
C GLU A 73 -11.43 11.16 -17.95
N MET A 74 -11.85 10.29 -17.02
CA MET A 74 -12.85 10.61 -16.01
C MET A 74 -12.50 11.87 -15.20
N VAL A 75 -11.21 12.18 -15.03
CA VAL A 75 -10.79 13.41 -14.34
C VAL A 75 -11.25 14.67 -15.07
N LYS A 76 -11.33 14.62 -16.40
CA LYS A 76 -11.79 15.75 -17.23
C LYS A 76 -13.30 15.93 -17.17
N GLU A 77 -14.02 14.86 -16.86
CA GLU A 77 -15.49 14.80 -16.80
C GLU A 77 -16.04 14.99 -15.39
N THR A 78 -15.18 14.81 -14.38
CA THR A 78 -15.58 14.88 -12.96
C THR A 78 -15.21 16.23 -12.36
N ILE A 79 -16.16 16.83 -11.65
CA ILE A 79 -15.90 18.05 -10.91
C ILE A 79 -15.19 17.71 -9.59
N THR A 80 -13.87 17.95 -9.53
CA THR A 80 -13.04 17.68 -8.35
C THR A 80 -12.06 18.83 -8.11
N ASP A 81 -11.63 18.99 -6.85
CA ASP A 81 -10.62 20.00 -6.49
C ASP A 81 -9.19 19.44 -6.60
N GLY A 82 -9.01 18.11 -6.49
CA GLY A 82 -7.68 17.51 -6.54
C GLY A 82 -7.69 15.99 -6.50
N ILE A 83 -6.49 15.39 -6.64
CA ILE A 83 -6.31 13.95 -6.87
C ILE A 83 -5.34 13.35 -5.86
N LEU A 84 -5.66 12.15 -5.40
CA LEU A 84 -4.85 11.31 -4.54
C LEU A 84 -4.49 10.01 -5.27
N PHE A 85 -3.21 9.62 -5.20
CA PHE A 85 -2.74 8.36 -5.78
C PHE A 85 -2.22 7.41 -4.71
N PRO A 86 -2.47 6.09 -4.86
CA PRO A 86 -2.07 5.08 -3.90
C PRO A 86 -0.57 4.78 -3.94
N ASN A 87 0.06 5.02 -5.08
CA ASN A 87 1.48 4.77 -5.32
C ASN A 87 2.01 5.59 -6.51
N GLU A 88 3.33 5.58 -6.66
CA GLU A 88 4.03 6.28 -7.73
C GLU A 88 3.71 5.77 -9.13
N MET A 89 3.39 4.50 -9.29
CA MET A 89 3.11 3.91 -10.61
C MET A 89 1.83 4.48 -11.22
N VAL A 90 0.76 4.55 -10.44
CA VAL A 90 -0.52 5.16 -10.85
C VAL A 90 -0.33 6.66 -11.10
N ALA A 91 0.45 7.34 -10.26
CA ALA A 91 0.75 8.76 -10.43
C ALA A 91 1.53 9.05 -11.73
N GLU A 92 2.50 8.21 -12.09
CA GLU A 92 3.27 8.32 -13.34
C GLU A 92 2.40 8.02 -14.56
N ALA A 93 1.56 6.99 -14.50
CA ALA A 93 0.62 6.66 -15.57
C ALA A 93 -0.35 7.81 -15.82
N TYR A 94 -0.90 8.41 -14.77
CA TYR A 94 -1.71 9.62 -14.86
C TYR A 94 -0.96 10.78 -15.52
N ALA A 95 0.24 11.08 -15.05
CA ALA A 95 1.04 12.18 -15.61
C ALA A 95 1.38 11.98 -17.08
N ALA A 96 1.55 10.73 -17.53
CA ALA A 96 1.79 10.38 -18.92
C ALA A 96 0.54 10.55 -19.80
N SER A 97 -0.66 10.24 -19.27
CA SER A 97 -1.90 10.23 -20.05
C SER A 97 -2.56 11.60 -20.21
N VAL A 98 -2.58 12.40 -19.13
CA VAL A 98 -3.38 13.64 -19.06
C VAL A 98 -2.67 14.84 -19.72
N GLY A 99 -1.34 14.78 -19.90
CA GLY A 99 -0.56 15.81 -20.55
C GLY A 99 -0.35 17.07 -19.70
N ARG A 100 0.51 17.97 -20.20
CA ARG A 100 1.00 19.14 -19.45
C ARG A 100 -0.04 20.24 -19.17
N ASN A 101 -1.20 20.19 -19.80
CA ASN A 101 -2.19 21.27 -19.75
C ASN A 101 -3.33 21.05 -18.75
N TYR A 102 -3.34 19.92 -18.06
CA TYR A 102 -4.38 19.59 -17.08
C TYR A 102 -3.77 19.55 -15.68
N ASN A 103 -3.79 20.68 -15.00
CA ASN A 103 -3.11 20.85 -13.70
C ASN A 103 -4.11 20.85 -12.54
N LEU A 104 -4.70 19.71 -12.23
CA LEU A 104 -5.29 19.54 -10.91
C LEU A 104 -4.18 19.30 -9.87
N PRO A 105 -4.24 19.93 -8.70
CA PRO A 105 -3.38 19.58 -7.58
C PRO A 105 -3.49 18.09 -7.28
N ALA A 106 -2.35 17.43 -7.12
CA ALA A 106 -2.30 16.01 -6.83
C ALA A 106 -1.24 15.67 -5.78
N VAL A 107 -1.45 14.59 -5.03
CA VAL A 107 -0.51 14.05 -4.05
C VAL A 107 -0.50 12.54 -4.16
N THR A 108 0.68 11.92 -4.04
CA THR A 108 0.82 10.47 -4.09
C THR A 108 1.44 9.90 -2.81
N ALA A 109 1.05 8.68 -2.44
CA ALA A 109 1.93 7.83 -1.67
C ALA A 109 3.08 7.34 -2.56
N CYS A 110 4.24 7.02 -2.00
CA CYS A 110 5.40 6.59 -2.74
C CYS A 110 6.24 5.60 -1.94
N PHE A 111 6.59 4.50 -2.59
CA PHE A 111 7.39 3.41 -1.99
C PHE A 111 8.82 3.38 -2.53
N ASN A 112 9.13 4.26 -3.50
CA ASN A 112 10.45 4.36 -4.09
C ASN A 112 10.89 5.83 -4.19
N PRO A 113 11.41 6.42 -3.11
CA PRO A 113 11.82 7.82 -3.10
C PRO A 113 12.97 8.16 -4.05
N GLY A 114 13.65 7.16 -4.63
CA GLY A 114 14.72 7.32 -5.62
C GLY A 114 14.21 7.44 -7.06
N MET A 115 12.95 7.14 -7.36
CA MET A 115 12.40 7.38 -8.68
C MET A 115 12.25 8.88 -8.90
N SER A 116 12.72 9.34 -10.05
CA SER A 116 12.47 10.71 -10.48
C SER A 116 10.99 10.82 -10.82
N PHE A 117 10.18 11.06 -9.80
CA PHE A 117 8.85 11.60 -10.05
C PHE A 117 8.99 12.73 -11.06
N SER A 118 8.23 12.65 -12.12
CA SER A 118 8.07 13.79 -13.00
C SER A 118 7.76 14.99 -12.11
N LYS A 119 8.74 15.74 -11.78
CA LYS A 119 9.00 17.00 -11.08
C LYS A 119 7.84 17.81 -10.45
N ALA A 120 6.63 17.29 -10.35
CA ALA A 120 5.46 18.14 -10.12
C ALA A 120 4.48 17.67 -9.04
N MET A 121 4.75 16.57 -8.34
CA MET A 121 3.76 16.03 -7.41
C MET A 121 4.34 15.83 -6.01
N PRO A 122 3.77 16.44 -4.97
CA PRO A 122 4.12 16.15 -3.58
C PRO A 122 3.88 14.69 -3.23
N ALA A 123 4.76 14.11 -2.42
CA ALA A 123 4.72 12.70 -2.08
C ALA A 123 4.84 12.43 -0.57
N VAL A 124 4.10 11.43 -0.12
CA VAL A 124 4.24 10.83 1.20
C VAL A 124 4.99 9.50 1.03
N THR A 125 6.22 9.42 1.53
CA THR A 125 7.14 8.34 1.17
C THR A 125 7.43 7.39 2.33
N ILE A 126 7.60 6.11 1.99
CA ILE A 126 8.24 5.08 2.80
C ILE A 126 9.47 4.57 2.04
N ASP A 127 10.57 4.45 2.76
CA ASP A 127 11.82 3.97 2.19
C ASP A 127 11.92 2.45 2.32
N ASN A 128 11.86 1.72 1.20
CA ASN A 128 11.94 0.27 1.20
C ASN A 128 13.30 -0.25 1.70
N GLU A 129 14.38 0.51 1.56
CA GLU A 129 15.67 0.16 2.16
C GLU A 129 15.56 0.15 3.69
N GLU A 130 14.97 1.20 4.28
CA GLU A 130 14.73 1.28 5.72
C GLU A 130 13.81 0.15 6.19
N VAL A 131 12.77 -0.20 5.41
CA VAL A 131 11.84 -1.30 5.70
C VAL A 131 12.59 -2.62 5.83
N ILE A 132 13.39 -2.98 4.83
CA ILE A 132 14.10 -4.25 4.78
C ILE A 132 15.23 -4.30 5.82
N ASN A 133 16.01 -3.23 5.94
CA ASN A 133 17.08 -3.18 6.94
C ASN A 133 16.52 -3.34 8.35
N LYS A 134 15.43 -2.67 8.68
CA LYS A 134 14.78 -2.78 9.99
C LYS A 134 14.23 -4.18 10.28
N ALA A 135 13.64 -4.84 9.26
CA ALA A 135 13.19 -6.23 9.38
C ALA A 135 14.36 -7.18 9.67
N ILE A 136 15.44 -7.07 8.89
CA ILE A 136 16.61 -7.95 9.01
C ILE A 136 17.32 -7.70 10.36
N ASP A 137 17.53 -6.44 10.75
CA ASP A 137 18.16 -6.10 12.03
C ASP A 137 17.39 -6.68 13.22
N TYR A 138 16.05 -6.59 13.18
CA TYR A 138 15.19 -7.20 14.20
C TYR A 138 15.35 -8.72 14.25
N LEU A 139 15.31 -9.39 13.09
CA LEU A 139 15.44 -10.85 12.99
C LEU A 139 16.83 -11.33 13.43
N ILE A 140 17.89 -10.63 13.05
CA ILE A 140 19.26 -10.93 13.48
C ILE A 140 19.39 -10.74 15.01
N GLY A 141 18.79 -9.68 15.55
CA GLY A 141 18.74 -9.44 17.01
C GLY A 141 18.06 -10.57 17.79
N LEU A 142 17.18 -11.32 17.15
CA LEU A 142 16.54 -12.53 17.72
C LEU A 142 17.32 -13.83 17.43
N GLY A 143 18.48 -13.76 16.76
CA GLY A 143 19.36 -14.88 16.46
C GLY A 143 19.17 -15.52 15.09
N HIS A 144 18.21 -15.04 14.26
CA HIS A 144 18.00 -15.58 12.92
C HIS A 144 19.12 -15.18 11.97
N LYS A 145 19.83 -16.15 11.40
CA LYS A 145 20.83 -15.95 10.34
C LYS A 145 20.37 -16.48 8.98
N LYS A 146 19.42 -17.41 8.98
CA LYS A 146 18.85 -18.02 7.79
C LYS A 146 17.49 -17.37 7.53
N ILE A 147 17.51 -16.18 6.93
CA ILE A 147 16.32 -15.37 6.67
C ILE A 147 15.90 -15.59 5.21
N GLY A 148 14.75 -16.22 5.00
CA GLY A 148 14.17 -16.37 3.66
C GLY A 148 13.38 -15.13 3.27
N MET A 149 13.36 -14.80 1.97
CA MET A 149 12.52 -13.74 1.40
C MET A 149 11.60 -14.30 0.32
N THR A 150 10.34 -13.93 0.36
CA THR A 150 9.38 -14.30 -0.67
C THR A 150 9.51 -13.40 -1.89
N LEU A 151 9.55 -14.00 -3.08
CA LEU A 151 9.56 -13.31 -4.37
C LEU A 151 8.32 -13.74 -5.17
N PRO A 152 7.18 -13.04 -5.01
CA PRO A 152 5.93 -13.38 -5.70
C PRO A 152 5.96 -13.01 -7.18
N PHE A 153 6.67 -11.95 -7.55
CA PHE A 153 6.92 -11.46 -8.91
C PHE A 153 8.12 -10.51 -8.90
N SER A 154 8.64 -10.14 -10.07
CA SER A 154 9.87 -9.33 -10.20
C SER A 154 9.63 -8.07 -11.00
N TYR A 155 8.96 -7.08 -10.39
CA TYR A 155 8.81 -5.74 -10.95
C TYR A 155 8.51 -4.68 -9.86
N GLY A 156 8.76 -3.41 -10.17
CA GLY A 156 8.44 -2.27 -9.33
C GLY A 156 9.09 -2.33 -7.94
N TYR A 157 8.34 -1.98 -6.91
CA TYR A 157 8.82 -1.95 -5.51
C TYR A 157 9.05 -3.34 -4.91
N VAL A 158 8.50 -4.40 -5.51
CA VAL A 158 8.77 -5.79 -5.10
C VAL A 158 10.21 -6.14 -5.37
N ASP A 159 10.69 -5.80 -6.56
CA ASP A 159 12.08 -5.99 -6.94
C ASP A 159 13.03 -5.18 -6.03
N LEU A 160 12.64 -3.99 -5.60
CA LEU A 160 13.43 -3.19 -4.66
C LEU A 160 13.57 -3.85 -3.29
N ARG A 161 12.46 -4.31 -2.69
CA ARG A 161 12.51 -5.01 -1.40
C ARG A 161 13.40 -6.25 -1.48
N PHE A 162 13.25 -7.01 -2.57
CA PHE A 162 14.08 -8.19 -2.80
C PHE A 162 15.55 -7.84 -2.95
N ARG A 163 15.92 -6.81 -3.73
CA ARG A 163 17.31 -6.37 -3.90
C ARG A 163 17.95 -5.92 -2.59
N TYR A 164 17.27 -5.13 -1.77
CA TYR A 164 17.78 -4.73 -0.46
C TYR A 164 17.95 -5.92 0.49
N TRP A 165 17.04 -6.90 0.45
CA TRP A 165 17.22 -8.14 1.18
C TRP A 165 18.44 -8.91 0.66
N GLU A 166 18.61 -9.03 -0.64
CA GLU A 166 19.74 -9.70 -1.27
C GLU A 166 21.06 -9.07 -0.88
N GLU A 167 21.16 -7.74 -0.95
CA GLU A 167 22.34 -6.98 -0.55
C GLU A 167 22.70 -7.21 0.92
N ARG A 168 21.72 -7.17 1.82
CA ARG A 168 21.92 -7.45 3.23
C ARG A 168 22.34 -8.90 3.47
N MET A 169 21.70 -9.87 2.83
CA MET A 169 22.07 -11.27 3.02
C MET A 169 23.46 -11.62 2.48
N LYS A 170 23.89 -10.95 1.40
CA LYS A 170 25.28 -11.03 0.91
C LYS A 170 26.27 -10.54 1.98
N GLN A 171 25.94 -9.48 2.70
CA GLN A 171 26.77 -8.94 3.77
C GLN A 171 26.80 -9.87 5.01
N GLU A 172 25.64 -10.42 5.40
CA GLU A 172 25.48 -11.19 6.64
C GLU A 172 26.02 -12.63 6.56
N ILE A 173 25.81 -13.31 5.44
CA ILE A 173 26.17 -14.73 5.28
C ILE A 173 27.03 -15.04 4.05
N GLY A 174 27.32 -14.06 3.23
CA GLY A 174 28.17 -14.24 2.03
C GLY A 174 27.53 -15.14 0.96
N ILE A 175 28.36 -15.93 0.28
CA ILE A 175 27.92 -16.85 -0.80
C ILE A 175 26.96 -17.90 -0.22
N GLY A 176 25.88 -18.18 -0.96
CA GLY A 176 24.90 -19.22 -0.63
C GLY A 176 23.64 -18.69 0.08
N TYR A 177 23.43 -17.37 0.09
CA TYR A 177 22.15 -16.77 0.52
C TYR A 177 21.01 -17.16 -0.43
N GLU A 178 21.30 -17.44 -1.71
CA GLU A 178 20.35 -17.76 -2.77
C GLU A 178 19.46 -18.96 -2.41
N LYS A 179 19.97 -19.89 -1.61
CA LYS A 179 19.23 -21.05 -1.14
C LYS A 179 18.05 -20.72 -0.22
N TYR A 180 17.94 -19.46 0.26
CA TYR A 180 16.85 -18.97 1.09
C TYR A 180 15.85 -18.12 0.32
N ILE A 181 16.04 -17.96 -1.00
CA ILE A 181 15.05 -17.29 -1.86
C ILE A 181 13.82 -18.20 -1.99
N ILE A 182 12.64 -17.65 -1.69
CA ILE A 182 11.35 -18.32 -1.85
C ILE A 182 10.70 -17.74 -3.10
N ASP A 183 11.19 -18.19 -4.27
CA ASP A 183 10.70 -17.77 -5.56
C ASP A 183 9.46 -18.56 -5.97
N VAL A 184 8.32 -17.90 -5.96
CA VAL A 184 7.03 -18.51 -6.31
C VAL A 184 6.46 -17.95 -7.62
N GLN A 185 7.20 -17.14 -8.38
CA GLN A 185 6.73 -16.44 -9.57
C GLN A 185 6.10 -17.40 -10.59
N ASP A 186 6.80 -18.49 -10.94
CA ASP A 186 6.29 -19.45 -11.91
C ASP A 186 5.07 -20.24 -11.40
N ARG A 187 4.98 -20.48 -10.09
CA ARG A 187 3.83 -21.14 -9.47
C ARG A 187 2.61 -20.23 -9.54
N VAL A 188 2.81 -18.96 -9.19
CA VAL A 188 1.79 -17.93 -9.23
C VAL A 188 1.28 -17.73 -10.67
N LYS A 189 2.16 -17.58 -11.67
CA LYS A 189 1.82 -17.45 -13.10
C LYS A 189 1.02 -18.63 -13.63
N ARG A 190 1.45 -19.86 -13.35
CA ARG A 190 0.76 -21.08 -13.85
C ARG A 190 -0.66 -21.20 -13.31
N ARG A 191 -0.90 -20.78 -12.08
CA ARG A 191 -2.22 -20.90 -11.45
C ARG A 191 -3.17 -19.74 -11.79
N SER A 192 -2.66 -18.56 -12.11
CA SER A 192 -3.49 -17.46 -12.60
C SER A 192 -4.19 -17.84 -13.90
N ASN A 193 -3.48 -18.49 -14.81
CA ASN A 193 -4.03 -18.95 -16.08
C ASN A 193 -5.14 -20.00 -15.92
N THR A 194 -5.15 -20.78 -14.83
CA THR A 194 -6.14 -21.85 -14.59
C THR A 194 -7.38 -21.41 -13.82
N ARG A 195 -7.36 -20.28 -13.13
CA ARG A 195 -8.45 -19.82 -12.27
C ARG A 195 -9.05 -18.46 -12.64
N GLY A 196 -8.62 -17.87 -13.77
CA GLY A 196 -9.02 -16.51 -14.13
C GLY A 196 -8.50 -15.43 -13.16
N ILE A 197 -7.62 -15.81 -12.23
CA ILE A 197 -6.88 -14.87 -11.39
C ILE A 197 -5.79 -14.32 -12.29
N LYS A 198 -5.98 -13.13 -12.78
CA LYS A 198 -4.98 -12.50 -13.59
C LYS A 198 -3.90 -11.93 -12.65
N ILE A 199 -2.65 -12.07 -12.97
CA ILE A 199 -1.51 -11.45 -12.29
C ILE A 199 -0.97 -10.44 -13.28
N PRO A 200 -0.77 -9.19 -12.91
CA PRO A 200 -0.26 -8.21 -13.85
C PRO A 200 1.12 -8.64 -14.33
N CYS A 201 1.23 -8.74 -15.64
CA CYS A 201 2.51 -8.69 -16.32
C CYS A 201 2.58 -7.30 -16.98
N PRO A 202 3.46 -6.40 -16.56
CA PRO A 202 3.53 -5.04 -17.09
C PRO A 202 3.83 -4.96 -18.59
N GLN A 203 4.18 -6.09 -19.22
CA GLN A 203 4.64 -6.15 -20.61
C GLN A 203 3.59 -6.64 -21.61
N GLU A 204 2.48 -7.24 -21.19
CA GLU A 204 1.60 -7.95 -22.12
C GLU A 204 0.13 -7.52 -22.15
N SER A 205 -0.38 -6.86 -21.14
CA SER A 205 -1.75 -6.32 -21.17
C SER A 205 -1.93 -5.24 -20.11
N GLY A 206 -2.59 -4.15 -20.48
CA GLY A 206 -2.97 -3.08 -19.55
C GLY A 206 -4.08 -3.47 -18.56
N ASP A 207 -4.25 -4.74 -18.27
CA ASP A 207 -5.24 -5.23 -17.33
C ASP A 207 -4.61 -5.36 -15.94
N PHE A 208 -4.85 -4.42 -15.08
CA PHE A 208 -4.57 -4.51 -13.65
C PHE A 208 -5.61 -5.39 -12.96
N LEU A 209 -5.17 -6.17 -11.99
CA LEU A 209 -6.04 -7.18 -11.41
C LEU A 209 -5.86 -7.31 -9.92
N CYS A 210 -7.00 -7.55 -9.28
CA CYS A 210 -7.12 -7.88 -7.88
C CYS A 210 -6.21 -9.08 -7.53
N TYR A 211 -5.19 -8.83 -6.70
CA TYR A 211 -4.30 -9.90 -6.22
C TYR A 211 -4.94 -10.64 -5.06
N ASP A 212 -5.04 -11.94 -5.15
CA ASP A 212 -5.23 -12.76 -3.97
C ASP A 212 -3.86 -13.00 -3.27
N TRP A 213 -3.37 -11.96 -2.60
CA TRP A 213 -2.13 -12.00 -1.84
C TRP A 213 -2.10 -13.12 -0.80
N PHE A 214 -3.23 -13.37 -0.15
CA PHE A 214 -3.38 -14.46 0.81
C PHE A 214 -3.15 -15.83 0.13
N TYR A 215 -3.65 -15.98 -1.10
CA TYR A 215 -3.43 -17.21 -1.85
C TYR A 215 -1.98 -17.40 -2.28
N ILE A 216 -1.25 -16.32 -2.57
CA ILE A 216 0.20 -16.39 -2.81
C ILE A 216 0.92 -16.99 -1.59
N GLY A 217 0.46 -16.71 -0.39
CA GLY A 217 0.97 -17.34 0.84
C GLY A 217 0.87 -18.86 0.84
N LYS A 218 -0.12 -19.44 0.15
CA LYS A 218 -0.19 -20.89 -0.07
C LYS A 218 1.00 -21.39 -0.89
N GLU A 219 1.31 -20.71 -2.00
CA GLU A 219 2.43 -21.10 -2.86
C GLU A 219 3.76 -21.00 -2.09
N VAL A 220 3.89 -19.97 -1.22
CA VAL A 220 5.04 -19.83 -0.32
C VAL A 220 5.16 -21.00 0.63
N ALA A 221 4.07 -21.42 1.28
CA ALA A 221 4.07 -22.55 2.21
C ALA A 221 4.44 -23.87 1.52
N GLU A 222 3.84 -24.14 0.35
CA GLU A 222 4.14 -25.34 -0.46
C GLU A 222 5.59 -25.33 -0.97
N PHE A 223 6.11 -24.16 -1.37
CA PHE A 223 7.51 -24.00 -1.78
C PHE A 223 8.46 -24.27 -0.62
N TYR A 224 8.19 -23.67 0.56
CA TYR A 224 8.98 -23.87 1.77
C TYR A 224 9.11 -25.37 2.12
N VAL A 225 8.04 -26.14 2.05
CA VAL A 225 8.07 -27.58 2.32
C VAL A 225 9.04 -28.30 1.38
N SER A 226 9.07 -27.90 0.11
CA SER A 226 9.93 -28.52 -0.92
C SER A 226 11.40 -28.13 -0.85
N MET A 227 11.74 -27.07 -0.08
CA MET A 227 13.13 -26.60 0.03
C MET A 227 14.04 -27.62 0.72
N ARG A 228 15.21 -27.86 0.12
CA ARG A 228 16.28 -28.66 0.76
C ARG A 228 16.93 -27.92 1.94
N TYR A 229 17.15 -26.61 1.78
CA TYR A 229 17.74 -25.76 2.80
C TYR A 229 16.67 -24.80 3.30
N LYS A 230 16.18 -25.04 4.51
CA LYS A 230 15.08 -24.25 5.07
C LYS A 230 15.61 -23.02 5.82
N PRO A 231 15.05 -21.83 5.59
CA PRO A 231 15.27 -20.69 6.46
C PRO A 231 14.65 -20.95 7.84
N THR A 232 15.14 -20.24 8.86
CA THR A 232 14.57 -20.26 10.22
C THR A 232 13.42 -19.26 10.37
N VAL A 233 13.35 -18.28 9.44
CA VAL A 233 12.27 -17.30 9.34
C VAL A 233 12.00 -16.98 7.89
N ILE A 234 10.73 -16.83 7.55
CA ILE A 234 10.25 -16.37 6.23
C ILE A 234 9.85 -14.89 6.39
N LEU A 235 10.60 -13.99 5.75
CA LEU A 235 10.19 -12.60 5.58
C LEU A 235 9.29 -12.52 4.34
N CYS A 236 8.01 -12.30 4.58
CA CYS A 236 7.02 -12.18 3.52
C CYS A 236 7.03 -10.77 2.94
N PHE A 237 6.76 -10.68 1.64
CA PHE A 237 6.72 -9.42 0.91
C PHE A 237 5.71 -8.42 1.51
N ASN A 238 4.56 -8.92 1.98
CA ASN A 238 3.54 -8.15 2.69
C ASN A 238 2.81 -9.00 3.75
N ASP A 239 1.94 -8.37 4.53
CA ASP A 239 1.20 -9.03 5.61
C ASP A 239 0.19 -10.05 5.09
N ASP A 240 -0.50 -9.77 3.97
CA ASP A 240 -1.50 -10.69 3.42
C ASP A 240 -0.87 -12.00 2.95
N ILE A 241 0.33 -11.95 2.33
CA ILE A 241 1.12 -13.16 2.03
C ILE A 241 1.52 -13.87 3.32
N ALA A 242 1.92 -13.13 4.35
CA ALA A 242 2.31 -13.73 5.63
C ALA A 242 1.14 -14.46 6.29
N PHE A 243 -0.06 -13.89 6.27
CA PHE A 243 -1.27 -14.55 6.78
C PHE A 243 -1.56 -15.85 6.05
N GLY A 244 -1.54 -15.80 4.71
CA GLY A 244 -1.71 -16.99 3.89
C GLY A 244 -0.63 -18.04 4.17
N THR A 245 0.64 -17.62 4.29
CA THR A 245 1.76 -18.52 4.60
C THR A 245 1.54 -19.22 5.93
N ILE A 246 1.18 -18.51 7.01
CA ILE A 246 0.91 -19.08 8.33
C ILE A 246 -0.23 -20.11 8.27
N GLU A 247 -1.34 -19.74 7.64
CA GLU A 247 -2.51 -20.61 7.56
C GLU A 247 -2.25 -21.90 6.76
N TYR A 248 -1.49 -21.80 5.68
CA TYR A 248 -1.17 -22.99 4.86
C TYR A 248 -0.04 -23.83 5.45
N LEU A 249 0.97 -23.24 6.12
CA LEU A 249 1.95 -23.99 6.92
C LEU A 249 1.25 -24.82 8.00
N LYS A 250 0.29 -24.23 8.72
CA LYS A 250 -0.53 -24.93 9.71
C LYS A 250 -1.28 -26.12 9.13
N LYS A 251 -1.89 -25.96 7.93
CA LYS A 251 -2.57 -27.07 7.23
C LYS A 251 -1.60 -28.19 6.83
N LEU A 252 -0.32 -27.87 6.61
CA LEU A 252 0.75 -28.83 6.29
C LEU A 252 1.43 -29.39 7.55
N GLY A 253 0.92 -29.11 8.75
CA GLY A 253 1.44 -29.61 10.01
C GLY A 253 2.69 -28.90 10.51
N ILE A 254 3.03 -27.74 9.96
CA ILE A 254 4.19 -26.93 10.34
C ILE A 254 3.72 -25.82 11.27
N ARG A 255 4.36 -25.75 12.45
CA ARG A 255 3.99 -24.80 13.50
C ARG A 255 4.76 -23.49 13.35
N VAL A 256 4.03 -22.37 13.41
CA VAL A 256 4.59 -21.02 13.47
C VAL A 256 4.34 -20.50 14.89
N PRO A 257 5.37 -20.06 15.62
CA PRO A 257 6.79 -19.90 15.21
C PRO A 257 7.70 -21.10 15.51
N ASP A 258 7.19 -22.23 16.04
CA ASP A 258 8.01 -23.32 16.58
C ASP A 258 8.94 -23.98 15.56
N ASP A 259 8.43 -24.31 14.39
CA ASP A 259 9.18 -24.98 13.32
C ASP A 259 9.81 -23.96 12.35
N VAL A 260 9.12 -22.85 12.11
CA VAL A 260 9.60 -21.72 11.31
C VAL A 260 8.90 -20.43 11.76
N SER A 261 9.65 -19.35 11.88
CA SER A 261 9.08 -18.02 12.11
C SER A 261 8.58 -17.40 10.81
N VAL A 262 7.55 -16.53 10.89
CA VAL A 262 7.02 -15.77 9.76
C VAL A 262 6.91 -14.32 10.15
N MET A 263 7.43 -13.42 9.32
CA MET A 263 7.35 -11.96 9.50
C MET A 263 6.75 -11.32 8.25
N GLY A 264 5.87 -10.34 8.44
CA GLY A 264 5.26 -9.55 7.38
C GLY A 264 5.87 -8.17 7.21
N ILE A 265 5.33 -7.43 6.25
CA ILE A 265 5.57 -6.01 6.01
C ILE A 265 4.21 -5.40 5.69
N ASP A 266 3.84 -4.31 6.31
CA ASP A 266 2.75 -3.35 6.10
C ASP A 266 2.23 -2.80 7.44
N GLY A 267 2.13 -3.65 8.48
CA GLY A 267 1.56 -3.26 9.76
C GLY A 267 0.03 -3.20 9.75
N LEU A 268 -0.62 -4.18 9.09
CA LEU A 268 -2.06 -4.20 8.95
C LEU A 268 -2.78 -4.43 10.29
N PHE A 269 -3.89 -3.72 10.54
CA PHE A 269 -4.70 -3.91 11.74
C PHE A 269 -5.31 -5.31 11.82
N THR A 270 -5.48 -5.98 10.68
CA THR A 270 -6.02 -7.35 10.61
C THR A 270 -5.13 -8.39 11.29
N ARG A 271 -3.86 -8.06 11.57
CA ARG A 271 -2.92 -8.94 12.28
C ARG A 271 -3.44 -9.46 13.62
N ASP A 272 -4.30 -8.69 14.28
CA ASP A 272 -4.89 -9.05 15.57
C ASP A 272 -5.98 -10.15 15.45
N LYS A 273 -6.40 -10.49 14.22
CA LYS A 273 -7.39 -11.53 13.94
C LYS A 273 -6.74 -12.90 13.69
N TYR A 274 -5.43 -12.97 13.56
CA TYR A 274 -4.69 -14.21 13.28
C TYR A 274 -4.00 -14.77 14.52
N THR A 275 -3.87 -16.09 14.55
CA THR A 275 -3.13 -16.82 15.58
C THR A 275 -2.14 -17.77 14.91
N PRO A 276 -0.82 -17.57 15.13
CA PRO A 276 -0.21 -16.56 15.98
C PRO A 276 -0.37 -15.12 15.43
N LYS A 277 -0.42 -14.13 16.32
CA LYS A 277 -0.42 -12.72 15.95
C LYS A 277 0.85 -12.37 15.15
N LEU A 278 0.66 -11.76 13.98
CA LEU A 278 1.79 -11.51 13.06
C LEU A 278 2.74 -10.43 13.60
N THR A 279 4.05 -10.73 13.56
CA THR A 279 5.13 -9.73 13.67
C THR A 279 5.36 -9.12 12.30
N THR A 280 5.40 -7.79 12.21
CA THR A 280 5.46 -7.09 10.92
C THR A 280 6.19 -5.76 11.00
N VAL A 281 6.72 -5.29 9.87
CA VAL A 281 7.19 -3.90 9.74
C VAL A 281 5.98 -2.99 9.53
N ASN A 282 5.79 -2.04 10.43
CA ASN A 282 4.70 -1.07 10.33
C ASN A 282 5.06 0.05 9.35
N MET A 283 4.33 0.13 8.27
CA MET A 283 4.40 1.18 7.26
C MET A 283 3.35 2.27 7.44
N TYR A 284 2.49 2.16 8.45
CA TYR A 284 1.47 3.14 8.81
C TYR A 284 0.51 3.52 7.67
N PRO A 285 -0.15 2.58 6.97
CA PRO A 285 -0.95 2.87 5.78
C PRO A 285 -2.04 3.92 6.03
N GLU A 286 -2.75 3.85 7.16
CA GLU A 286 -3.76 4.84 7.52
C GLU A 286 -3.18 6.26 7.69
N LEU A 287 -2.02 6.38 8.35
CA LEU A 287 -1.37 7.68 8.53
C LEU A 287 -0.80 8.22 7.22
N GLN A 288 -0.32 7.35 6.32
CA GLN A 288 0.10 7.76 4.99
C GLN A 288 -1.07 8.37 4.23
N GLY A 289 -2.21 7.67 4.19
CA GLY A 289 -3.41 8.18 3.52
C GLY A 289 -3.88 9.50 4.11
N ALA A 290 -3.94 9.60 5.43
CA ALA A 290 -4.29 10.85 6.12
C ALA A 290 -3.36 11.99 5.71
N LYS A 291 -2.04 11.73 5.69
CA LYS A 291 -1.04 12.74 5.33
C LYS A 291 -1.13 13.17 3.87
N CYS A 292 -1.43 12.26 2.93
CA CYS A 292 -1.68 12.60 1.54
C CYS A 292 -2.87 13.56 1.41
N ALA A 293 -3.98 13.28 2.08
CA ALA A 293 -5.16 14.15 2.07
C ALA A 293 -4.88 15.49 2.73
N GLU A 294 -4.17 15.54 3.86
CA GLU A 294 -3.77 16.78 4.53
C GLU A 294 -2.95 17.69 3.62
N ILE A 295 -1.92 17.12 2.96
CA ILE A 295 -1.04 17.87 2.05
C ILE A 295 -1.84 18.43 0.87
N LEU A 296 -2.70 17.59 0.25
CA LEU A 296 -3.53 18.04 -0.87
C LEU A 296 -4.46 19.20 -0.45
N ILE A 297 -5.11 19.09 0.70
CA ILE A 297 -6.00 20.14 1.21
C ILE A 297 -5.21 21.40 1.59
N ASP A 298 -3.98 21.27 2.09
CA ASP A 298 -3.11 22.43 2.35
C ASP A 298 -2.78 23.17 1.05
N ILE A 299 -2.45 22.42 -0.04
CA ILE A 299 -2.24 23.00 -1.37
C ILE A 299 -3.49 23.76 -1.84
N LEU A 300 -4.67 23.14 -1.75
CA LEU A 300 -5.95 23.72 -2.18
C LEU A 300 -6.35 24.98 -1.41
N ASN A 301 -5.86 25.14 -0.20
CA ASN A 301 -6.13 26.30 0.65
C ASN A 301 -4.97 27.29 0.73
N GLY A 302 -3.88 27.07 -0.02
CA GLY A 302 -2.71 27.96 -0.04
C GLY A 302 -1.87 27.90 1.23
N PHE A 303 -1.97 26.84 2.01
CA PHE A 303 -1.14 26.65 3.20
C PHE A 303 0.24 26.09 2.84
N LYS A 304 1.20 26.28 3.75
CA LYS A 304 2.53 25.68 3.61
C LYS A 304 2.46 24.17 3.80
N TYR A 305 3.14 23.43 2.94
CA TYR A 305 3.26 21.98 3.00
C TYR A 305 4.70 21.53 2.72
N LYS A 306 5.01 20.27 3.12
CA LYS A 306 6.25 19.63 2.72
C LYS A 306 6.03 18.92 1.39
N TYR A 307 6.91 19.17 0.42
CA TYR A 307 6.84 18.52 -0.89
C TYR A 307 7.10 17.02 -0.81
N ILE A 308 8.04 16.60 0.04
CA ILE A 308 8.27 15.19 0.37
C ILE A 308 8.11 15.02 1.88
N TYR A 309 7.20 14.15 2.27
CA TYR A 309 7.00 13.77 3.66
C TYR A 309 7.39 12.30 3.84
N LYS A 310 8.49 12.04 4.58
CA LYS A 310 9.00 10.69 4.81
C LYS A 310 8.52 10.18 6.17
N PHE A 311 7.86 9.03 6.18
CA PHE A 311 7.59 8.26 7.40
C PHE A 311 8.79 7.38 7.75
N LYS A 312 9.05 7.24 9.04
CA LYS A 312 9.93 6.21 9.57
C LYS A 312 9.11 4.97 9.89
N VAL A 313 9.66 3.80 9.60
CA VAL A 313 9.02 2.53 9.90
C VAL A 313 9.37 2.03 11.31
N SER A 314 8.52 1.17 11.87
CA SER A 314 8.75 0.50 13.15
C SER A 314 8.42 -0.99 13.06
N ILE A 315 8.79 -1.76 14.08
CA ILE A 315 8.35 -3.15 14.22
C ILE A 315 7.11 -3.19 15.11
N LEU A 316 6.10 -3.91 14.66
CA LEU A 316 4.98 -4.36 15.50
C LEU A 316 5.23 -5.81 15.88
N GLU A 317 5.70 -6.03 17.09
CA GLU A 317 5.92 -7.37 17.60
C GLU A 317 4.59 -8.14 17.73
N GLY A 318 4.68 -9.43 17.47
CA GLY A 318 3.61 -10.40 17.59
C GLY A 318 4.15 -11.71 18.13
N GLU A 319 3.51 -12.80 17.78
CA GLU A 319 3.82 -14.15 18.24
C GLU A 319 4.40 -15.03 17.12
N SER A 320 4.40 -14.54 15.87
CA SER A 320 4.79 -15.31 14.69
C SER A 320 6.30 -15.43 14.49
N VAL A 321 7.11 -14.73 15.29
CA VAL A 321 8.57 -14.80 15.29
C VAL A 321 9.06 -15.15 16.69
N LYS A 322 9.89 -16.19 16.81
CA LYS A 322 10.52 -16.57 18.07
C LYS A 322 11.99 -16.13 18.11
N LYS A 323 12.54 -16.02 19.32
CA LYS A 323 13.97 -15.91 19.54
C LYS A 323 14.62 -17.31 19.40
N LEU A 324 15.79 -17.39 18.73
CA LEU A 324 16.60 -18.62 18.57
C LEU A 324 17.65 -18.75 19.67
#